data_47932aaf0bf73df23c177ca3c2ee75d0
#
_entry.id   47932aaf0bf73df23c177ca3c2ee75d0
#
_cell.length_a   1.000
_cell.length_b   1.000
_cell.length_c   1.000
_cell.angle_alpha   90.00
_cell.angle_beta   90.00
_cell.angle_gamma   90.00
#
_symmetry.space_group_name_H-M   'P 1'
#
loop_
_entity.id
_entity.type
_entity.pdbx_description
1 polymer ?
#
loop_
_entity_poly.entity_id
_entity_poly.type
_entity_poly.pdbx_seq_one_letter_code
_entity_poly.pdbx_strand_id
1 'polypeptide(L)'
;ETPWDTPIVLDLQSEVGQRRSDYDDFDQRADPLRLRLPDATFRPAPQPGDGRVSDRTLRADQLAEVSAPFQLAGLSVRPYASWRGTWYDQTVDDPTLAGDGGSEGRIAATGGVDVGTRFQKSWKWLDDGEEKGVRHVIAPRLRWLDRYHVDDARTQFYGFDDVDTLGEEQLVRAEVRNLVQTTASNAERQQPRDFLFLDLAQDFFPDAARDNQGEQMGLFRYDFLVRPQLRWAPLETFGFAVFGDHSWDDGMRTFDAEVQAGRILGLDWTANYRTDAAVDGAVGLTANARLLDRWQAFAGTQRDLDADEWLAYSLGLRRDDHDWSIQAMASYNPFADQITFRIDFLPRLGSFNSPRNSRFRADDGMARNDQTAMSF
;
A
#
# COMPACT_ATOMS: atom_id res chain seq x y z
N GLU A 1 -2.13 38.56 6.51
CA GLU A 1 -2.62 37.35 7.19
C GLU A 1 -1.86 37.20 8.49
N THR A 2 -2.56 37.25 9.58
CA THR A 2 -1.95 37.12 10.90
C THR A 2 -1.77 35.64 11.21
N PRO A 3 -0.65 35.21 11.84
CA PRO A 3 -0.41 33.81 12.21
C PRO A 3 -1.49 33.23 13.14
N TRP A 4 -2.37 34.05 13.65
CA TRP A 4 -3.41 33.71 14.62
C TRP A 4 -4.75 33.26 14.00
N ASP A 5 -4.91 33.37 12.67
CA ASP A 5 -6.09 32.83 11.95
C ASP A 5 -5.90 31.33 11.53
N THR A 6 -4.96 30.67 12.16
CA THR A 6 -4.68 29.25 11.89
C THR A 6 -5.80 28.38 12.46
N PRO A 7 -6.53 27.62 11.63
CA PRO A 7 -7.56 26.73 12.13
C PRO A 7 -6.94 25.62 12.96
N ILE A 8 -7.44 25.37 14.15
CA ILE A 8 -7.16 24.15 14.90
C ILE A 8 -8.08 23.06 14.33
N VAL A 9 -7.49 21.98 13.91
CA VAL A 9 -8.21 20.81 13.39
C VAL A 9 -8.16 19.71 14.44
N LEU A 10 -9.31 19.16 14.78
CA LEU A 10 -9.46 17.98 15.62
C LEU A 10 -9.93 16.83 14.74
N ASP A 11 -9.16 15.75 14.70
CA ASP A 11 -9.52 14.50 14.05
C ASP A 11 -9.77 13.44 15.12
N LEU A 12 -10.92 12.77 15.03
CA LEU A 12 -11.33 11.71 15.93
C LEU A 12 -11.66 10.46 15.10
N GLN A 13 -10.95 9.38 15.35
CA GLN A 13 -11.18 8.10 14.70
C GLN A 13 -11.48 7.05 15.76
N SER A 14 -12.57 6.32 15.57
CA SER A 14 -12.99 5.25 16.48
C SER A 14 -13.23 3.98 15.69
N GLU A 15 -12.71 2.88 16.17
CA GLU A 15 -12.90 1.57 15.58
C GLU A 15 -13.21 0.55 16.69
N VAL A 16 -14.20 -0.31 16.44
CA VAL A 16 -14.47 -1.47 17.26
C VAL A 16 -14.66 -2.67 16.34
N GLY A 17 -13.92 -3.73 16.57
CA GLY A 17 -14.00 -4.90 15.71
C GLY A 17 -13.30 -6.12 16.27
N GLN A 18 -13.76 -7.28 15.85
CA GLN A 18 -13.06 -8.52 16.13
C GLN A 18 -11.95 -8.71 15.10
N ARG A 19 -10.74 -8.92 15.58
CA ARG A 19 -9.58 -9.31 14.78
C ARG A 19 -9.39 -10.82 14.92
N ARG A 20 -9.09 -11.47 13.80
CA ARG A 20 -8.87 -12.92 13.78
C ARG A 20 -7.81 -13.27 12.77
N SER A 21 -6.91 -14.15 13.18
CA SER A 21 -5.98 -14.82 12.29
C SER A 21 -6.16 -16.33 12.45
N ASP A 22 -6.54 -17.00 11.39
CA ASP A 22 -6.68 -18.44 11.36
C ASP A 22 -5.43 -19.07 10.72
N TYR A 23 -4.93 -20.10 11.33
CA TYR A 23 -3.82 -20.91 10.83
C TYR A 23 -4.37 -22.30 10.49
N ASP A 24 -4.71 -22.51 9.22
CA ASP A 24 -5.39 -23.74 8.79
C ASP A 24 -4.47 -24.95 8.84
N ASP A 25 -3.17 -24.76 8.54
CA ASP A 25 -2.22 -25.86 8.48
C ASP A 25 -0.79 -25.44 8.85
N PHE A 26 0.06 -26.41 9.21
CA PHE A 26 1.46 -26.16 9.55
C PHE A 26 2.23 -25.50 8.41
N ASP A 27 1.99 -25.94 7.16
CA ASP A 27 2.67 -25.40 5.99
C ASP A 27 2.31 -23.92 5.73
N GLN A 28 1.07 -23.52 6.04
CA GLN A 28 0.67 -22.11 5.97
C GLN A 28 1.29 -21.25 7.07
N ARG A 29 1.63 -21.86 8.22
CA ARG A 29 2.34 -21.18 9.32
C ARG A 29 3.78 -20.86 8.98
N ALA A 30 4.37 -21.65 8.11
CA ALA A 30 5.72 -21.45 7.59
C ALA A 30 5.78 -20.50 6.38
N ASP A 31 4.64 -19.92 5.94
CA ASP A 31 4.63 -18.97 4.83
C ASP A 31 5.40 -17.69 5.19
N PRO A 32 6.59 -17.49 4.62
CA PRO A 32 7.42 -16.34 4.92
C PRO A 32 6.77 -15.00 4.47
N LEU A 33 5.75 -15.05 3.61
CA LEU A 33 4.98 -13.86 3.22
C LEU A 33 4.14 -13.29 4.37
N ARG A 34 3.75 -14.10 5.34
CA ARG A 34 3.09 -13.66 6.56
C ARG A 34 4.07 -13.14 7.62
N LEU A 35 5.36 -13.45 7.45
CA LEU A 35 6.43 -13.12 8.39
C LEU A 35 7.10 -11.76 8.14
N ARG A 36 6.53 -10.89 7.32
CA ARG A 36 7.15 -9.63 6.87
C ARG A 36 7.04 -8.45 7.81
N LEU A 37 6.64 -8.66 9.02
CA LEU A 37 6.84 -7.66 10.05
C LEU A 37 8.34 -7.63 10.42
N PRO A 38 8.92 -6.46 10.71
CA PRO A 38 10.28 -6.39 11.24
C PRO A 38 10.47 -7.38 12.39
N ASP A 39 11.57 -8.10 12.41
CA ASP A 39 11.83 -9.21 13.35
C ASP A 39 11.51 -8.89 14.82
N ALA A 40 11.66 -7.63 15.21
CA ALA A 40 11.36 -7.16 16.56
C ALA A 40 9.88 -7.06 16.91
N THR A 41 8.98 -7.15 15.92
CA THR A 41 7.53 -7.00 16.12
C THR A 41 6.77 -8.29 15.89
N PHE A 42 7.49 -9.34 15.50
CA PHE A 42 6.86 -10.55 15.03
C PHE A 42 6.65 -11.54 16.17
N ARG A 43 5.41 -11.97 16.32
CA ARG A 43 5.10 -13.16 17.11
C ARG A 43 5.48 -14.39 16.28
N PRO A 44 6.29 -15.33 16.82
CA PRO A 44 6.58 -16.57 16.12
C PRO A 44 5.29 -17.25 15.68
N ALA A 45 5.27 -17.77 14.47
CA ALA A 45 4.16 -18.61 14.05
C ALA A 45 3.93 -19.71 15.08
N PRO A 46 2.66 -20.08 15.39
CA PRO A 46 2.38 -21.15 16.32
C PRO A 46 3.18 -22.40 15.95
N GLN A 47 3.85 -23.00 16.93
CA GLN A 47 4.63 -24.22 16.71
C GLN A 47 3.70 -25.44 16.66
N PRO A 48 4.06 -26.51 15.96
CA PRO A 48 3.31 -27.75 16.03
C PRO A 48 3.21 -28.23 17.49
N GLY A 49 1.99 -28.41 17.97
CA GLY A 49 1.73 -28.86 19.34
C GLY A 49 1.43 -27.75 20.35
N ASP A 50 1.49 -26.47 19.99
CA ASP A 50 1.07 -25.38 20.88
C ASP A 50 -0.46 -25.27 21.03
N GLY A 51 -1.21 -26.08 20.29
CA GLY A 51 -2.67 -26.12 20.35
C GLY A 51 -3.40 -24.93 19.72
N ARG A 52 -2.67 -23.96 19.16
CA ARG A 52 -3.24 -22.74 18.59
C ARG A 52 -3.62 -22.93 17.13
N VAL A 53 -4.91 -22.90 16.88
CA VAL A 53 -5.49 -22.99 15.53
C VAL A 53 -5.88 -21.60 15.02
N SER A 54 -6.13 -20.65 15.92
CA SER A 54 -6.49 -19.27 15.56
C SER A 54 -6.18 -18.31 16.71
N ASP A 55 -5.76 -17.10 16.34
CA ASP A 55 -5.67 -15.96 17.25
C ASP A 55 -6.86 -15.04 16.98
N ARG A 56 -7.54 -14.63 18.03
CA ARG A 56 -8.64 -13.67 17.91
C ARG A 56 -8.64 -12.73 19.11
N THR A 57 -9.04 -11.50 18.89
CA THR A 57 -9.29 -10.52 19.94
C THR A 57 -10.38 -9.55 19.51
N LEU A 58 -11.20 -9.09 20.46
CA LEU A 58 -12.04 -7.92 20.26
C LEU A 58 -11.19 -6.70 20.61
N ARG A 59 -11.08 -5.76 19.67
CA ARG A 59 -10.34 -4.53 19.83
C ARG A 59 -11.28 -3.33 19.74
N ALA A 60 -11.14 -2.40 20.70
CA ALA A 60 -11.71 -1.06 20.61
C ALA A 60 -10.58 -0.04 20.58
N ASP A 61 -10.52 0.77 19.54
CA ASP A 61 -9.47 1.76 19.28
C ASP A 61 -10.05 3.16 19.13
N GLN A 62 -9.41 4.14 19.77
CA GLN A 62 -9.75 5.55 19.69
C GLN A 62 -8.48 6.36 19.45
N LEU A 63 -8.40 7.04 18.33
CA LEU A 63 -7.38 8.05 18.03
C LEU A 63 -7.99 9.45 18.12
N ALA A 64 -7.31 10.35 18.82
CA ALA A 64 -7.59 11.77 18.83
C ALA A 64 -6.33 12.53 18.40
N GLU A 65 -6.41 13.32 17.33
CA GLU A 65 -5.32 14.17 16.86
C GLU A 65 -5.76 15.62 16.84
N VAL A 66 -4.91 16.49 17.36
CA VAL A 66 -5.04 17.94 17.25
C VAL A 66 -3.90 18.45 16.37
N SER A 67 -4.23 19.21 15.34
CA SER A 67 -3.23 19.82 14.46
C SER A 67 -3.55 21.30 14.18
N ALA A 68 -2.50 22.06 13.85
CA ALA A 68 -2.59 23.49 13.57
C ALA A 68 -1.86 23.82 12.25
N PRO A 69 -2.45 23.54 11.08
CA PRO A 69 -1.82 23.80 9.79
C PRO A 69 -1.74 25.32 9.52
N PHE A 70 -0.59 25.82 9.07
CA PHE A 70 -0.38 27.20 8.66
C PHE A 70 0.61 27.30 7.50
N GLN A 71 0.66 28.46 6.87
CA GLN A 71 1.60 28.76 5.80
C GLN A 71 2.70 29.71 6.32
N LEU A 72 3.96 29.36 6.05
CA LEU A 72 5.12 30.18 6.41
C LEU A 72 6.07 30.26 5.21
N ALA A 73 6.25 31.45 4.65
CA ALA A 73 7.18 31.71 3.53
C ALA A 73 7.03 30.72 2.34
N GLY A 74 5.80 30.32 2.02
CA GLY A 74 5.50 29.37 0.95
C GLY A 74 5.64 27.90 1.34
N LEU A 75 5.95 27.62 2.59
CA LEU A 75 5.91 26.29 3.17
C LEU A 75 4.57 26.06 3.87
N SER A 76 3.98 24.90 3.67
CA SER A 76 2.89 24.40 4.50
C SER A 76 3.48 23.70 5.72
N VAL A 77 3.14 24.15 6.90
CA VAL A 77 3.63 23.59 8.17
C VAL A 77 2.43 23.11 8.98
N ARG A 78 2.45 21.85 9.41
CA ARG A 78 1.40 21.22 10.21
C ARG A 78 2.01 20.56 11.45
N PRO A 79 2.16 21.27 12.57
CA PRO A 79 2.40 20.63 13.85
C PRO A 79 1.16 19.87 14.28
N TYR A 80 1.35 18.73 14.94
CA TYR A 80 0.27 17.92 15.49
C TYR A 80 0.69 17.20 16.75
N ALA A 81 -0.31 16.86 17.56
CA ALA A 81 -0.17 15.94 18.67
C ALA A 81 -1.36 14.98 18.66
N SER A 82 -1.12 13.72 18.93
CA SER A 82 -2.15 12.70 18.98
C SER A 82 -2.04 11.81 20.20
N TRP A 83 -3.18 11.30 20.63
CA TRP A 83 -3.33 10.28 21.65
C TRP A 83 -4.15 9.15 21.10
N ARG A 84 -3.69 7.93 21.34
CA ARG A 84 -4.41 6.71 20.97
C ARG A 84 -4.62 5.87 22.21
N GLY A 85 -5.86 5.48 22.45
CA GLY A 85 -6.24 4.48 23.45
C GLY A 85 -6.79 3.26 22.76
N THR A 86 -6.20 2.09 23.01
CA THR A 86 -6.63 0.83 22.42
C THR A 86 -6.91 -0.15 23.55
N TRP A 87 -8.04 -0.82 23.51
CA TRP A 87 -8.42 -1.85 24.47
C TRP A 87 -8.60 -3.19 23.73
N TYR A 88 -8.12 -4.25 24.36
CA TYR A 88 -8.20 -5.62 23.89
C TYR A 88 -8.90 -6.49 24.94
N ASP A 89 -9.77 -7.39 24.51
CA ASP A 89 -10.42 -8.36 25.43
C ASP A 89 -9.47 -9.52 25.79
N GLN A 90 -8.48 -9.77 24.94
CA GLN A 90 -7.47 -10.82 25.14
C GLN A 90 -6.09 -10.36 24.67
N THR A 91 -5.09 -10.60 25.49
CA THR A 91 -3.66 -10.48 25.17
C THR A 91 -3.06 -11.85 24.84
N VAL A 92 -1.79 -11.86 24.50
CA VAL A 92 -1.04 -13.09 24.22
C VAL A 92 -0.88 -13.87 25.52
N ASP A 93 -1.39 -15.11 25.57
CA ASP A 93 -1.18 -16.03 26.68
C ASP A 93 0.09 -16.86 26.42
N ASP A 94 1.25 -16.27 26.74
CA ASP A 94 2.54 -16.93 26.60
C ASP A 94 3.45 -16.50 27.78
N PRO A 95 3.89 -17.46 28.62
CA PRO A 95 4.71 -17.13 29.79
C PRO A 95 6.09 -16.56 29.44
N THR A 96 6.53 -16.65 28.19
CA THR A 96 7.78 -16.03 27.71
C THR A 96 7.59 -14.60 27.22
N LEU A 97 6.34 -14.18 27.00
CA LEU A 97 5.93 -12.84 26.62
C LEU A 97 5.19 -12.20 27.81
N ALA A 98 5.12 -10.89 27.81
CA ALA A 98 4.56 -10.17 28.96
C ALA A 98 3.02 -10.27 29.10
N GLY A 99 2.31 -10.86 28.11
CA GLY A 99 0.86 -11.04 28.14
C GLY A 99 0.42 -12.18 29.05
N ASP A 100 -0.69 -12.01 29.76
CA ASP A 100 -1.29 -12.99 30.68
C ASP A 100 -2.60 -13.60 30.14
N GLY A 101 -2.93 -13.36 28.89
CA GLY A 101 -4.18 -13.81 28.25
C GLY A 101 -5.42 -13.02 28.67
N GLY A 102 -5.29 -12.02 29.55
CA GLY A 102 -6.36 -11.17 30.04
C GLY A 102 -6.71 -9.99 29.13
N SER A 103 -7.66 -9.18 29.60
CA SER A 103 -7.99 -7.93 28.93
C SER A 103 -6.99 -6.85 29.31
N GLU A 104 -6.53 -6.06 28.32
CA GLU A 104 -5.52 -5.01 28.51
C GLU A 104 -5.88 -3.75 27.72
N GLY A 105 -5.46 -2.61 28.25
CA GLY A 105 -5.59 -1.32 27.58
C GLY A 105 -4.21 -0.73 27.32
N ARG A 106 -4.01 -0.11 26.16
CA ARG A 106 -2.77 0.56 25.80
C ARG A 106 -3.01 2.01 25.45
N ILE A 107 -2.14 2.90 25.90
CA ILE A 107 -2.14 4.32 25.56
C ILE A 107 -0.85 4.64 24.81
N ALA A 108 -0.97 5.39 23.72
CA ALA A 108 0.16 5.93 23.00
C ALA A 108 0.00 7.45 22.79
N ALA A 109 1.10 8.19 22.94
CA ALA A 109 1.15 9.62 22.69
C ALA A 109 2.22 9.93 21.64
N THR A 110 1.85 10.72 20.63
CA THR A 110 2.71 11.10 19.51
C THR A 110 2.66 12.58 19.28
N GLY A 111 3.81 13.20 19.04
CA GLY A 111 3.93 14.56 18.54
C GLY A 111 4.67 14.60 17.22
N GLY A 112 4.45 15.63 16.41
CA GLY A 112 5.15 15.72 15.16
C GLY A 112 4.92 17.02 14.40
N VAL A 113 5.67 17.17 13.32
CA VAL A 113 5.56 18.29 12.39
C VAL A 113 5.70 17.79 10.96
N ASP A 114 4.74 18.13 10.12
CA ASP A 114 4.83 18.00 8.67
C ASP A 114 5.19 19.34 8.05
N VAL A 115 6.22 19.39 7.23
CA VAL A 115 6.64 20.57 6.46
C VAL A 115 6.70 20.20 5.00
N GLY A 116 6.02 20.94 4.13
CA GLY A 116 6.04 20.67 2.71
C GLY A 116 5.83 21.91 1.87
N THR A 117 6.14 21.80 0.60
CA THR A 117 5.83 22.83 -0.39
C THR A 117 5.48 22.18 -1.72
N ARG A 118 4.99 23.00 -2.64
CA ARG A 118 4.60 22.52 -3.97
C ARG A 118 5.08 23.50 -5.01
N PHE A 119 5.92 23.05 -5.90
CA PHE A 119 6.32 23.75 -7.10
C PHE A 119 5.53 23.20 -8.27
N GLN A 120 5.02 24.09 -9.11
CA GLN A 120 4.33 23.66 -10.33
C GLN A 120 4.63 24.58 -11.48
N LYS A 121 4.74 24.00 -12.68
CA LYS A 121 4.86 24.71 -13.93
C LYS A 121 4.02 24.04 -15.00
N SER A 122 3.36 24.85 -15.80
CA SER A 122 2.56 24.38 -16.94
C SER A 122 3.09 24.97 -18.22
N TRP A 123 3.13 24.13 -19.25
CA TRP A 123 3.48 24.53 -20.60
C TRP A 123 2.31 24.17 -21.51
N LYS A 124 2.03 25.03 -22.48
CA LYS A 124 1.00 24.81 -23.49
C LYS A 124 1.59 25.02 -24.85
N TRP A 125 1.17 24.25 -25.82
CA TRP A 125 1.54 24.38 -27.22
C TRP A 125 0.39 23.94 -28.12
N LEU A 126 0.44 24.36 -29.37
CA LEU A 126 -0.48 23.91 -30.43
C LEU A 126 0.19 22.76 -31.20
N ASP A 127 -0.53 21.66 -31.37
CA ASP A 127 -0.11 20.53 -32.20
C ASP A 127 -1.30 20.12 -33.06
N ASP A 128 -1.15 20.22 -34.39
CA ASP A 128 -2.22 19.98 -35.38
C ASP A 128 -3.50 20.80 -35.13
N GLY A 129 -3.38 22.04 -34.61
CA GLY A 129 -4.49 22.93 -34.31
C GLY A 129 -5.17 22.64 -32.95
N GLU A 130 -4.72 21.64 -32.19
CA GLU A 130 -5.21 21.33 -30.86
C GLU A 130 -4.27 21.86 -29.76
N GLU A 131 -4.85 22.48 -28.73
CA GLU A 131 -4.09 22.93 -27.57
C GLU A 131 -3.70 21.73 -26.73
N LYS A 132 -2.40 21.48 -26.63
CA LYS A 132 -1.83 20.48 -25.72
C LYS A 132 -1.13 21.15 -24.55
N GLY A 133 -1.11 20.48 -23.42
CA GLY A 133 -0.45 21.01 -22.24
C GLY A 133 0.26 19.92 -21.43
N VAL A 134 1.34 20.33 -20.78
CA VAL A 134 2.01 19.54 -19.76
C VAL A 134 2.04 20.35 -18.48
N ARG A 135 1.69 19.71 -17.38
CA ARG A 135 1.83 20.25 -16.04
C ARG A 135 2.81 19.38 -15.26
N HIS A 136 3.83 20.00 -14.72
CA HIS A 136 4.81 19.37 -13.87
C HIS A 136 4.65 19.87 -12.43
N VAL A 137 4.55 18.97 -11.48
CA VAL A 137 4.42 19.25 -10.06
C VAL A 137 5.51 18.53 -9.32
N ILE A 138 6.24 19.23 -8.45
CA ILE A 138 7.21 18.69 -7.52
C ILE A 138 6.76 19.09 -6.12
N ALA A 139 6.56 18.11 -5.22
CA ALA A 139 6.09 18.33 -3.87
C ALA A 139 7.04 17.65 -2.86
N PRO A 140 8.11 18.35 -2.43
CA PRO A 140 8.95 17.88 -1.33
C PRO A 140 8.21 18.01 0.00
N ARG A 141 8.41 17.04 0.88
CA ARG A 141 7.85 17.00 2.23
C ARG A 141 8.90 16.45 3.19
N LEU A 142 8.92 17.02 4.38
CA LEU A 142 9.67 16.52 5.53
C LEU A 142 8.68 16.29 6.66
N ARG A 143 8.70 15.10 7.23
CA ARG A 143 7.93 14.76 8.42
C ARG A 143 8.89 14.43 9.54
N TRP A 144 8.68 15.02 10.70
CA TRP A 144 9.23 14.56 11.95
C TRP A 144 8.10 14.03 12.82
N LEU A 145 8.32 12.86 13.40
CA LEU A 145 7.40 12.17 14.30
C LEU A 145 8.17 11.70 15.52
N ASP A 146 7.59 11.88 16.69
CA ASP A 146 8.08 11.33 17.94
C ASP A 146 6.91 10.71 18.71
N ARG A 147 6.87 9.40 18.75
CA ARG A 147 5.98 8.62 19.62
C ARG A 147 6.74 8.36 20.91
N TYR A 148 6.60 9.30 21.83
CA TYR A 148 7.40 9.41 23.04
C TYR A 148 6.82 8.62 24.22
N HIS A 149 5.64 8.03 24.08
CA HIS A 149 5.00 7.25 25.14
C HIS A 149 4.15 6.15 24.53
N VAL A 150 4.45 4.92 24.93
CA VAL A 150 3.61 3.72 24.73
C VAL A 150 3.71 2.93 26.01
N ASP A 151 2.59 2.79 26.76
CA ASP A 151 2.59 2.23 28.12
C ASP A 151 2.83 0.72 28.17
N ASP A 152 2.49 -0.02 27.10
CA ASP A 152 2.67 -1.47 27.06
C ASP A 152 3.50 -1.94 25.87
N ALA A 153 4.26 -3.00 26.12
CA ALA A 153 5.10 -3.59 25.10
C ALA A 153 4.26 -4.23 23.97
N ARG A 154 4.63 -3.97 22.73
CA ARG A 154 3.98 -4.54 21.53
C ARG A 154 3.91 -6.08 21.53
N THR A 155 4.81 -6.75 22.25
CA THR A 155 4.86 -8.22 22.37
C THR A 155 3.72 -8.80 23.20
N GLN A 156 2.96 -7.98 23.94
CA GLN A 156 1.81 -8.42 24.72
C GLN A 156 0.56 -8.64 23.85
N PHE A 157 0.53 -8.07 22.65
CA PHE A 157 -0.65 -8.06 21.80
C PHE A 157 -0.47 -8.95 20.57
N TYR A 158 -1.59 -9.47 20.06
CA TYR A 158 -1.60 -10.14 18.76
C TYR A 158 -1.36 -9.12 17.66
N GLY A 159 -0.40 -9.36 16.78
CA GLY A 159 -0.05 -8.44 15.69
C GLY A 159 -0.93 -8.64 14.45
N PHE A 160 -2.11 -8.02 14.41
CA PHE A 160 -2.98 -8.08 13.24
C PHE A 160 -2.74 -6.92 12.25
N ASP A 161 -2.35 -5.75 12.78
CA ASP A 161 -2.08 -4.54 11.99
C ASP A 161 -1.11 -3.58 12.72
N ASP A 162 -0.88 -2.40 12.12
CA ASP A 162 0.03 -1.38 12.65
C ASP A 162 -0.41 -0.82 14.00
N VAL A 163 -1.69 -0.91 14.37
CA VAL A 163 -2.17 -0.47 15.69
C VAL A 163 -1.61 -1.38 16.77
N ASP A 164 -1.58 -2.69 16.53
CA ASP A 164 -1.14 -3.67 17.52
C ASP A 164 0.37 -3.65 17.73
N THR A 165 1.11 -3.25 16.68
CA THR A 165 2.58 -3.23 16.66
C THR A 165 3.20 -1.89 17.08
N LEU A 166 2.41 -0.95 17.62
CA LEU A 166 2.91 0.34 18.08
C LEU A 166 3.98 0.18 19.16
N GLY A 167 5.05 0.93 19.04
CA GLY A 167 6.12 1.08 20.02
C GLY A 167 6.59 2.54 20.05
N GLU A 168 7.39 2.92 21.03
CA GLU A 168 8.08 4.20 21.00
C GLU A 168 8.94 4.29 19.75
N GLU A 169 8.94 5.47 19.09
CA GLU A 169 9.65 5.65 17.82
C GLU A 169 9.88 7.14 17.56
N GLN A 170 11.10 7.49 17.17
CA GLN A 170 11.41 8.80 16.62
C GLN A 170 11.87 8.65 15.17
N LEU A 171 11.14 9.32 14.26
CA LEU A 171 11.34 9.19 12.82
C LEU A 171 11.39 10.56 12.15
N VAL A 172 12.35 10.74 11.26
CA VAL A 172 12.36 11.80 10.26
C VAL A 172 12.23 11.18 8.90
N ARG A 173 11.18 11.52 8.15
CA ARG A 173 10.96 11.06 6.78
C ARG A 173 11.08 12.23 5.80
N ALA A 174 11.98 12.10 4.85
CA ALA A 174 12.06 12.99 3.69
C ALA A 174 11.36 12.32 2.50
N GLU A 175 10.45 13.05 1.86
CA GLU A 175 9.66 12.57 0.73
C GLU A 175 9.72 13.58 -0.41
N VAL A 176 9.82 13.12 -1.64
CA VAL A 176 9.70 13.95 -2.86
C VAL A 176 8.76 13.27 -3.83
N ARG A 177 7.61 13.89 -4.02
CA ARG A 177 6.66 13.48 -5.06
C ARG A 177 6.83 14.33 -6.31
N ASN A 178 6.92 13.66 -7.44
CA ASN A 178 7.06 14.26 -8.75
C ASN A 178 5.95 13.74 -9.67
N LEU A 179 5.17 14.65 -10.24
CA LEU A 179 4.02 14.33 -11.07
C LEU A 179 4.07 15.12 -12.38
N VAL A 180 4.07 14.43 -13.51
CA VAL A 180 3.90 15.04 -14.84
C VAL A 180 2.54 14.61 -15.38
N GLN A 181 1.71 15.60 -15.69
CA GLN A 181 0.37 15.41 -16.26
C GLN A 181 0.33 15.97 -17.66
N THR A 182 -0.41 15.30 -18.55
CA THR A 182 -0.68 15.77 -19.91
C THR A 182 -2.17 15.94 -20.10
N THR A 183 -2.56 16.91 -20.95
CA THR A 183 -3.93 16.99 -21.44
C THR A 183 -4.08 16.06 -22.64
N ALA A 184 -5.01 15.12 -22.56
CA ALA A 184 -5.35 14.28 -23.71
C ALA A 184 -6.27 15.06 -24.66
N SER A 185 -5.89 15.07 -25.92
CA SER A 185 -6.65 15.66 -27.02
C SER A 185 -7.77 14.72 -27.47
N ASN A 186 -8.82 14.54 -26.68
CA ASN A 186 -10.08 14.02 -27.20
C ASN A 186 -11.14 15.09 -27.00
N ALA A 187 -11.74 15.52 -28.10
CA ALA A 187 -12.54 16.73 -28.26
C ALA A 187 -13.72 16.93 -27.28
N GLU A 188 -14.07 15.97 -26.44
CA GLU A 188 -15.24 16.10 -25.57
C GLU A 188 -14.90 16.32 -24.09
N ARG A 189 -13.72 15.95 -23.61
CA ARG A 189 -13.27 16.22 -22.23
C ARG A 189 -11.75 16.26 -22.14
N GLN A 190 -11.18 17.44 -22.03
CA GLN A 190 -9.77 17.64 -21.67
C GLN A 190 -9.56 17.26 -20.19
N GLN A 191 -9.46 15.97 -19.89
CA GLN A 191 -9.10 15.52 -18.56
C GLN A 191 -7.59 15.38 -18.46
N PRO A 192 -6.95 15.96 -17.42
CA PRO A 192 -5.54 15.72 -17.18
C PRO A 192 -5.29 14.25 -16.89
N ARG A 193 -4.27 13.67 -17.51
CA ARG A 193 -3.82 12.30 -17.26
C ARG A 193 -2.40 12.31 -16.73
N ASP A 194 -2.15 11.46 -15.76
CA ASP A 194 -0.81 11.27 -15.20
C ASP A 194 0.04 10.53 -16.24
N PHE A 195 1.07 11.23 -16.74
CA PHE A 195 2.06 10.70 -17.65
C PHE A 195 3.22 10.04 -16.92
N LEU A 196 3.70 10.69 -15.85
CA LEU A 196 4.76 10.20 -15.00
C LEU A 196 4.43 10.53 -13.56
N PHE A 197 4.60 9.55 -12.71
CA PHE A 197 4.56 9.66 -11.25
C PHE A 197 5.85 9.07 -10.68
N LEU A 198 6.48 9.80 -9.77
CA LEU A 198 7.63 9.33 -9.01
C LEU A 198 7.44 9.80 -7.56
N ASP A 199 7.47 8.87 -6.64
CA ASP A 199 7.46 9.12 -5.20
C ASP A 199 8.70 8.46 -4.60
N LEU A 200 9.51 9.24 -3.91
CA LEU A 200 10.72 8.79 -3.23
C LEU A 200 10.61 9.16 -1.77
N ALA A 201 10.86 8.23 -0.88
CA ALA A 201 10.86 8.47 0.55
C ALA A 201 12.05 7.80 1.23
N GLN A 202 12.68 8.51 2.16
CA GLN A 202 13.78 8.04 3.00
C GLN A 202 13.44 8.26 4.45
N ASP A 203 13.54 7.20 5.24
CA ASP A 203 13.41 7.25 6.68
C ASP A 203 14.79 7.43 7.35
N PHE A 204 14.82 8.22 8.41
CA PHE A 204 15.98 8.44 9.25
C PHE A 204 15.54 8.36 10.72
N PHE A 205 16.28 7.58 11.51
CA PHE A 205 16.02 7.35 12.94
C PHE A 205 17.06 8.07 13.80
N PRO A 206 16.72 9.20 14.45
CA PRO A 206 17.64 9.92 15.32
C PRO A 206 18.11 9.07 16.51
N ASP A 207 17.23 8.25 17.07
CA ASP A 207 17.56 7.25 18.09
C ASP A 207 17.57 5.85 17.49
N ALA A 208 18.55 5.59 16.64
CA ALA A 208 18.66 4.35 15.90
C ALA A 208 18.75 3.10 16.79
N ALA A 209 19.41 3.23 17.95
CA ALA A 209 19.57 2.09 18.86
C ALA A 209 18.25 1.59 19.44
N ARG A 210 17.29 2.51 19.69
CA ARG A 210 15.96 2.17 20.17
C ARG A 210 15.02 1.79 19.01
N ASP A 211 15.06 2.55 17.90
CA ASP A 211 14.00 2.57 16.92
C ASP A 211 14.29 1.73 15.69
N ASN A 212 15.57 1.47 15.37
CA ASN A 212 15.96 0.77 14.15
C ASN A 212 17.24 -0.08 14.32
N GLN A 213 17.34 -0.85 15.39
CA GLN A 213 18.41 -1.84 15.63
C GLN A 213 19.85 -1.28 15.53
N GLY A 214 20.02 0.03 15.70
CA GLY A 214 21.28 0.72 15.59
C GLY A 214 21.53 1.42 14.26
N GLU A 215 20.67 1.18 13.25
CA GLU A 215 20.81 1.73 11.91
C GLU A 215 20.11 3.09 11.79
N GLN A 216 20.87 4.16 11.50
CA GLN A 216 20.31 5.50 11.37
C GLN A 216 19.43 5.68 10.12
N MET A 217 19.81 5.01 9.04
CA MET A 217 19.06 5.06 7.79
C MET A 217 18.06 3.93 7.77
N GLY A 218 16.79 4.27 7.67
CA GLY A 218 15.72 3.30 7.46
C GLY A 218 15.52 2.99 5.98
N LEU A 219 14.35 2.48 5.66
CA LEU A 219 14.04 2.08 4.29
C LEU A 219 13.98 3.28 3.34
N PHE A 220 14.67 3.14 2.23
CA PHE A 220 14.46 3.98 1.05
C PHE A 220 13.35 3.35 0.22
N ARG A 221 12.24 4.07 0.06
CA ARG A 221 11.07 3.64 -0.72
C ARG A 221 11.01 4.39 -2.03
N TYR A 222 10.65 3.68 -3.08
CA TYR A 222 10.47 4.28 -4.39
C TYR A 222 9.21 3.73 -5.05
N ASP A 223 8.51 4.64 -5.73
CA ASP A 223 7.34 4.34 -6.54
C ASP A 223 7.42 5.15 -7.83
N PHE A 224 7.61 4.46 -8.94
CA PHE A 224 7.72 5.06 -10.25
C PHE A 224 6.64 4.47 -11.16
N LEU A 225 5.93 5.35 -11.86
CA LEU A 225 4.93 4.98 -12.84
C LEU A 225 5.05 5.88 -14.06
N VAL A 226 5.10 5.30 -15.25
CA VAL A 226 5.03 6.04 -16.50
C VAL A 226 3.98 5.43 -17.42
N ARG A 227 3.14 6.30 -18.02
CA ARG A 227 2.09 5.93 -18.99
C ARG A 227 2.19 6.85 -20.22
N PRO A 228 3.16 6.60 -21.10
CA PRO A 228 3.30 7.41 -22.31
C PRO A 228 2.10 7.14 -23.23
N GLN A 229 1.57 8.21 -23.81
CA GLN A 229 0.56 8.10 -24.85
C GLN A 229 1.28 7.88 -26.19
N LEU A 230 1.52 6.64 -26.51
CA LEU A 230 2.16 6.30 -27.79
C LEU A 230 1.07 6.24 -28.87
N ARG A 231 1.26 6.95 -29.98
CA ARG A 231 0.32 6.94 -31.12
C ARG A 231 0.33 5.62 -31.90
N TRP A 232 1.19 4.69 -31.51
CA TRP A 232 1.32 3.40 -32.17
C TRP A 232 0.35 2.40 -31.54
N ALA A 233 -0.59 1.90 -32.31
CA ALA A 233 -1.73 1.10 -31.88
C ALA A 233 -1.43 -0.03 -30.87
N PRO A 234 -0.36 -0.84 -30.96
CA PRO A 234 -0.07 -1.87 -29.94
C PRO A 234 0.33 -1.31 -28.59
N LEU A 235 0.73 -0.02 -28.53
CA LEU A 235 1.28 0.61 -27.34
C LEU A 235 0.46 1.82 -26.87
N GLU A 236 -0.76 2.01 -27.35
CA GLU A 236 -1.64 3.10 -26.88
C GLU A 236 -1.90 3.04 -25.38
N THR A 237 -1.89 1.84 -24.79
CA THR A 237 -2.08 1.60 -23.35
C THR A 237 -0.79 1.14 -22.67
N PHE A 238 0.37 1.44 -23.25
CA PHE A 238 1.63 1.11 -22.62
C PHE A 238 1.77 1.80 -21.27
N GLY A 239 2.21 1.04 -20.28
CA GLY A 239 2.54 1.52 -18.96
C GLY A 239 3.71 0.74 -18.38
N PHE A 240 4.49 1.41 -17.55
CA PHE A 240 5.57 0.80 -16.80
C PHE A 240 5.54 1.32 -15.38
N ALA A 241 5.60 0.42 -14.40
CA ALA A 241 5.68 0.74 -12.99
C ALA A 241 6.83 -0.01 -12.35
N VAL A 242 7.51 0.65 -11.42
CA VAL A 242 8.52 0.04 -10.54
C VAL A 242 8.31 0.59 -9.15
N PHE A 243 8.28 -0.28 -8.15
CA PHE A 243 8.17 0.14 -6.76
C PHE A 243 8.86 -0.87 -5.85
N GLY A 244 9.25 -0.41 -4.69
CA GLY A 244 9.90 -1.27 -3.71
C GLY A 244 10.55 -0.50 -2.58
N ASP A 245 11.26 -1.28 -1.78
CA ASP A 245 12.01 -0.82 -0.63
C ASP A 245 13.45 -1.31 -0.70
N HIS A 246 14.37 -0.45 -0.30
CA HIS A 246 15.79 -0.74 -0.21
C HIS A 246 16.28 -0.44 1.22
N SER A 247 16.93 -1.40 1.87
CA SER A 247 17.72 -1.19 3.08
C SER A 247 19.16 -0.90 2.68
N TRP A 248 19.77 0.07 3.36
CA TRP A 248 21.17 0.41 3.08
C TRP A 248 22.16 -0.67 3.53
N ASP A 249 21.76 -1.51 4.50
CA ASP A 249 22.57 -2.59 5.06
C ASP A 249 22.29 -3.94 4.42
N ASP A 250 21.00 -4.29 4.26
CA ASP A 250 20.58 -5.59 3.73
C ASP A 250 20.40 -5.59 2.20
N GLY A 251 20.42 -4.42 1.56
CA GLY A 251 20.18 -4.29 0.13
C GLY A 251 18.69 -4.18 -0.23
N MET A 252 18.32 -4.71 -1.37
CA MET A 252 16.95 -4.65 -1.87
C MET A 252 16.03 -5.60 -1.09
N ARG A 253 15.05 -5.06 -0.37
CA ARG A 253 14.09 -5.86 0.40
C ARG A 253 12.89 -6.27 -0.42
N THR A 254 12.35 -5.33 -1.18
CA THR A 254 11.26 -5.60 -2.12
C THR A 254 11.51 -4.88 -3.43
N PHE A 255 11.24 -5.53 -4.52
CA PHE A 255 11.25 -4.94 -5.85
C PHE A 255 10.12 -5.52 -6.66
N ASP A 256 9.25 -4.66 -7.16
CA ASP A 256 8.19 -5.01 -8.08
C ASP A 256 8.34 -4.17 -9.35
N ALA A 257 8.35 -4.81 -10.51
CA ALA A 257 8.30 -4.15 -11.80
C ALA A 257 7.11 -4.68 -12.60
N GLU A 258 6.35 -3.78 -13.20
CA GLU A 258 5.16 -4.12 -13.97
C GLU A 258 5.20 -3.41 -15.33
N VAL A 259 4.92 -4.16 -16.38
CA VAL A 259 4.76 -3.63 -17.75
C VAL A 259 3.36 -3.97 -18.24
N GLN A 260 2.62 -2.96 -18.66
CA GLN A 260 1.35 -3.12 -19.35
C GLN A 260 1.51 -2.77 -20.83
N ALA A 261 1.00 -3.63 -21.72
CA ALA A 261 0.96 -3.38 -23.15
C ALA A 261 -0.41 -3.78 -23.69
N GLY A 262 -1.09 -2.85 -24.35
CA GLY A 262 -2.43 -3.08 -24.86
C GLY A 262 -2.46 -3.53 -26.30
N ARG A 263 -3.52 -4.28 -26.64
CA ARG A 263 -3.93 -4.65 -27.99
C ARG A 263 -2.91 -5.44 -28.81
N ILE A 264 -2.01 -6.17 -28.16
CA ILE A 264 -1.15 -7.12 -28.86
C ILE A 264 -1.96 -8.40 -29.10
N LEU A 265 -2.19 -8.73 -30.37
CA LEU A 265 -3.06 -9.86 -30.78
C LEU A 265 -4.50 -9.72 -30.29
N GLY A 266 -5.00 -8.50 -30.08
CA GLY A 266 -6.36 -8.26 -29.56
C GLY A 266 -6.50 -8.39 -28.05
N LEU A 267 -5.41 -8.64 -27.34
CA LEU A 267 -5.35 -8.79 -25.89
C LEU A 267 -4.57 -7.65 -25.25
N ASP A 268 -4.99 -7.26 -24.05
CA ASP A 268 -4.22 -6.40 -23.16
C ASP A 268 -3.35 -7.29 -22.27
N TRP A 269 -2.05 -7.04 -22.23
CA TRP A 269 -1.06 -7.84 -21.52
C TRP A 269 -0.51 -7.07 -20.33
N THR A 270 -0.35 -7.77 -19.22
CA THR A 270 0.40 -7.29 -18.06
C THR A 270 1.45 -8.34 -17.71
N ALA A 271 2.70 -7.92 -17.66
CA ALA A 271 3.80 -8.73 -17.16
C ALA A 271 4.36 -8.08 -15.90
N ASN A 272 4.61 -8.87 -14.89
CA ASN A 272 5.22 -8.40 -13.66
C ASN A 272 6.39 -9.29 -13.24
N TYR A 273 7.37 -8.66 -12.62
CA TYR A 273 8.47 -9.29 -11.91
C TYR A 273 8.46 -8.83 -10.49
N ARG A 274 8.64 -9.73 -9.55
CA ARG A 274 8.69 -9.43 -8.14
C ARG A 274 9.81 -10.20 -7.46
N THR A 275 10.52 -9.53 -6.59
CA THR A 275 11.41 -10.15 -5.61
C THR A 275 11.18 -9.56 -4.24
N ASP A 276 11.30 -10.36 -3.21
CA ASP A 276 11.24 -9.97 -1.82
C ASP A 276 12.00 -10.99 -0.96
N ALA A 277 12.08 -10.75 0.36
CA ALA A 277 12.80 -11.63 1.28
C ALA A 277 12.33 -13.09 1.31
N ALA A 278 11.15 -13.37 0.75
CA ALA A 278 10.54 -14.70 0.74
C ALA A 278 10.61 -15.39 -0.63
N VAL A 279 10.73 -14.59 -1.70
CA VAL A 279 10.75 -15.08 -3.08
C VAL A 279 11.85 -14.30 -3.80
N ASP A 280 12.95 -14.95 -4.09
CA ASP A 280 14.10 -14.31 -4.73
C ASP A 280 13.81 -13.87 -6.18
N GLY A 281 12.76 -14.40 -6.79
CA GLY A 281 12.26 -13.91 -8.06
C GLY A 281 11.01 -14.64 -8.54
N ALA A 282 9.94 -13.90 -8.77
CA ALA A 282 8.73 -14.42 -9.41
C ALA A 282 8.35 -13.58 -10.62
N VAL A 283 7.92 -14.23 -11.68
CA VAL A 283 7.35 -13.59 -12.87
C VAL A 283 5.88 -13.95 -13.00
N GLY A 284 5.07 -12.95 -13.33
CA GLY A 284 3.67 -13.12 -13.65
C GLY A 284 3.35 -12.63 -15.06
N LEU A 285 2.39 -13.25 -15.69
CA LEU A 285 1.84 -12.82 -16.97
C LEU A 285 0.34 -12.91 -16.93
N THR A 286 -0.34 -11.83 -17.27
CA THR A 286 -1.80 -11.78 -17.36
C THR A 286 -2.21 -11.27 -18.75
N ALA A 287 -3.18 -11.92 -19.34
CA ALA A 287 -3.81 -11.52 -20.59
C ALA A 287 -5.28 -11.20 -20.35
N ASN A 288 -5.76 -10.06 -20.86
CA ASN A 288 -7.15 -9.63 -20.75
C ASN A 288 -7.74 -9.49 -22.15
N ALA A 289 -8.93 -10.04 -22.35
CA ALA A 289 -9.68 -9.96 -23.58
C ALA A 289 -11.04 -9.28 -23.36
N ARG A 290 -11.37 -8.29 -24.15
CA ARG A 290 -12.76 -7.78 -24.21
C ARG A 290 -13.56 -8.68 -25.14
N LEU A 291 -14.46 -9.48 -24.56
CA LEU A 291 -15.30 -10.41 -25.34
C LEU A 291 -16.51 -9.69 -25.96
N LEU A 292 -17.16 -8.83 -25.18
CA LEU A 292 -18.32 -8.03 -25.52
C LEU A 292 -18.22 -6.66 -24.84
N ASP A 293 -19.12 -5.74 -25.14
CA ASP A 293 -19.07 -4.37 -24.58
C ASP A 293 -18.95 -4.30 -23.06
N ARG A 294 -19.50 -5.29 -22.36
CA ARG A 294 -19.51 -5.34 -20.89
C ARG A 294 -18.80 -6.54 -20.30
N TRP A 295 -18.28 -7.44 -21.12
CA TRP A 295 -17.64 -8.66 -20.67
C TRP A 295 -16.14 -8.65 -20.99
N GLN A 296 -15.35 -8.99 -20.00
CA GLN A 296 -13.91 -9.20 -20.11
C GLN A 296 -13.56 -10.59 -19.60
N ALA A 297 -12.72 -11.30 -20.33
CA ALA A 297 -12.08 -12.51 -19.84
C ALA A 297 -10.64 -12.19 -19.48
N PHE A 298 -10.11 -12.85 -18.47
CA PHE A 298 -8.70 -12.76 -18.14
C PHE A 298 -8.14 -14.13 -17.84
N ALA A 299 -6.86 -14.30 -18.15
CA ALA A 299 -6.09 -15.49 -17.78
C ALA A 299 -4.73 -15.02 -17.28
N GLY A 300 -4.22 -15.64 -16.25
CA GLY A 300 -2.94 -15.30 -15.66
C GLY A 300 -2.16 -16.52 -15.20
N THR A 301 -0.85 -16.35 -15.10
CA THR A 301 0.05 -17.36 -14.53
C THR A 301 1.18 -16.68 -13.79
N GLN A 302 1.72 -17.35 -12.79
CA GLN A 302 2.86 -16.92 -12.01
C GLN A 302 3.84 -18.06 -11.81
N ARG A 303 5.14 -17.78 -11.93
CA ARG A 303 6.22 -18.74 -11.78
C ARG A 303 7.27 -18.19 -10.83
N ASP A 304 7.72 -19.02 -9.92
CA ASP A 304 8.93 -18.82 -9.15
C ASP A 304 10.14 -19.17 -10.04
N LEU A 305 11.11 -18.25 -10.12
CA LEU A 305 12.28 -18.42 -10.98
C LEU A 305 13.40 -19.19 -10.29
N ASP A 306 13.46 -19.16 -8.97
CA ASP A 306 14.50 -19.84 -8.21
C ASP A 306 14.13 -21.29 -7.96
N ALA A 307 12.90 -21.54 -7.52
CA ALA A 307 12.39 -22.90 -7.37
C ALA A 307 12.09 -23.57 -8.72
N ASP A 308 12.04 -22.80 -9.81
CA ASP A 308 11.64 -23.25 -11.16
C ASP A 308 10.23 -23.86 -11.19
N GLU A 309 9.33 -23.36 -10.32
CA GLU A 309 7.99 -23.92 -10.12
C GLU A 309 6.88 -22.91 -10.48
N TRP A 310 5.74 -23.45 -10.92
CA TRP A 310 4.57 -22.64 -11.15
C TRP A 310 3.82 -22.40 -9.82
N LEU A 311 3.59 -21.12 -9.46
CA LEU A 311 2.93 -20.74 -8.23
C LEU A 311 1.42 -20.68 -8.38
N ALA A 312 0.93 -20.21 -9.52
CA ALA A 312 -0.50 -20.05 -9.74
C ALA A 312 -0.88 -20.02 -11.23
N TYR A 313 -2.08 -20.51 -11.49
CA TYR A 313 -2.82 -20.27 -12.72
C TYR A 313 -4.16 -19.67 -12.38
N SER A 314 -4.60 -18.70 -13.13
CA SER A 314 -5.91 -18.06 -12.93
C SER A 314 -6.66 -17.90 -14.24
N LEU A 315 -7.97 -18.00 -14.16
CA LEU A 315 -8.89 -17.74 -15.26
C LEU A 315 -10.14 -17.09 -14.70
N GLY A 316 -10.65 -16.07 -15.36
CA GLY A 316 -11.85 -15.41 -14.89
C GLY A 316 -12.61 -14.65 -15.96
N LEU A 317 -13.83 -14.29 -15.57
CA LEU A 317 -14.74 -13.46 -16.33
C LEU A 317 -15.19 -12.30 -15.45
N ARG A 318 -15.22 -11.12 -16.03
CA ARG A 318 -15.76 -9.92 -15.41
C ARG A 318 -16.82 -9.32 -16.28
N ARG A 319 -17.89 -8.88 -15.65
CA ARG A 319 -18.93 -8.08 -16.27
C ARG A 319 -19.03 -6.74 -15.58
N ASP A 320 -18.93 -5.67 -16.36
CA ASP A 320 -19.08 -4.29 -15.92
C ASP A 320 -20.41 -3.72 -16.39
N ASP A 321 -21.30 -3.41 -15.46
CA ASP A 321 -22.52 -2.63 -15.71
C ASP A 321 -22.37 -1.20 -15.15
N HIS A 322 -23.40 -0.37 -15.34
CA HIS A 322 -23.37 1.03 -14.93
C HIS A 322 -23.14 1.17 -13.41
N ASP A 323 -23.89 0.40 -12.61
CA ASP A 323 -23.98 0.55 -11.16
C ASP A 323 -23.27 -0.55 -10.38
N TRP A 324 -22.77 -1.57 -11.04
CA TRP A 324 -22.09 -2.70 -10.42
C TRP A 324 -21.12 -3.40 -11.36
N SER A 325 -20.20 -4.14 -10.78
CA SER A 325 -19.41 -5.11 -11.50
C SER A 325 -19.42 -6.45 -10.78
N ILE A 326 -19.42 -7.54 -11.53
CA ILE A 326 -19.30 -8.89 -11.01
C ILE A 326 -18.10 -9.54 -11.66
N GLN A 327 -17.28 -10.21 -10.84
CA GLN A 327 -16.13 -10.97 -11.30
C GLN A 327 -16.22 -12.39 -10.74
N ALA A 328 -16.06 -13.38 -11.62
CA ALA A 328 -15.90 -14.77 -11.26
C ALA A 328 -14.49 -15.22 -11.65
N MET A 329 -13.77 -15.82 -10.74
CA MET A 329 -12.39 -16.28 -10.93
C MET A 329 -12.23 -17.70 -10.42
N ALA A 330 -11.48 -18.52 -11.15
CA ALA A 330 -10.93 -19.77 -10.68
C ALA A 330 -9.41 -19.63 -10.67
N SER A 331 -8.77 -20.06 -9.59
CA SER A 331 -7.31 -20.14 -9.49
C SER A 331 -6.88 -21.52 -9.04
N TYR A 332 -5.79 -22.01 -9.59
CA TYR A 332 -5.16 -23.26 -9.21
C TYR A 332 -3.76 -22.95 -8.68
N ASN A 333 -3.48 -23.41 -7.48
CA ASN A 333 -2.16 -23.37 -6.87
C ASN A 333 -1.54 -24.76 -7.00
N PRO A 334 -0.54 -24.96 -7.87
CA PRO A 334 0.09 -26.29 -8.07
C PRO A 334 0.84 -26.78 -6.83
N PHE A 335 1.40 -25.86 -6.04
CA PHE A 335 2.16 -26.19 -4.82
C PHE A 335 1.27 -26.81 -3.74
N ALA A 336 0.08 -26.23 -3.54
CA ALA A 336 -0.89 -26.70 -2.55
C ALA A 336 -1.90 -27.72 -3.14
N ASP A 337 -1.82 -28.03 -4.44
CA ASP A 337 -2.81 -28.80 -5.21
C ASP A 337 -4.26 -28.35 -4.93
N GLN A 338 -4.45 -27.01 -4.87
CA GLN A 338 -5.70 -26.41 -4.45
C GLN A 338 -6.33 -25.58 -5.58
N ILE A 339 -7.63 -25.80 -5.79
CA ILE A 339 -8.44 -24.95 -6.66
C ILE A 339 -9.32 -24.04 -5.79
N THR A 340 -9.24 -22.76 -6.03
CA THR A 340 -10.06 -21.75 -5.35
C THR A 340 -11.01 -21.11 -6.36
N PHE A 341 -12.29 -21.00 -6.00
CA PHE A 341 -13.29 -20.25 -6.75
C PHE A 341 -13.68 -19.01 -5.96
N ARG A 342 -13.69 -17.85 -6.63
CA ARG A 342 -14.07 -16.60 -6.04
C ARG A 342 -15.08 -15.86 -6.92
N ILE A 343 -16.11 -15.31 -6.30
CA ILE A 343 -17.07 -14.43 -6.96
C ILE A 343 -17.13 -13.13 -6.16
N ASP A 344 -16.76 -12.03 -6.81
CA ASP A 344 -16.80 -10.70 -6.24
C ASP A 344 -17.98 -9.91 -6.86
N PHE A 345 -18.75 -9.26 -6.03
CA PHE A 345 -19.73 -8.29 -6.43
C PHE A 345 -19.34 -6.91 -5.91
N LEU A 346 -19.09 -5.98 -6.82
CA LEU A 346 -18.63 -4.63 -6.51
C LEU A 346 -19.68 -3.61 -6.91
N PRO A 347 -20.45 -3.06 -5.98
CA PRO A 347 -21.39 -1.98 -6.28
C PRO A 347 -20.60 -0.71 -6.61
N ARG A 348 -21.02 0.00 -7.65
CA ARG A 348 -20.45 1.30 -8.05
C ARG A 348 -21.34 2.42 -7.51
N LEU A 349 -21.34 2.62 -6.20
CA LEU A 349 -22.11 3.67 -5.54
C LEU A 349 -21.41 5.02 -5.70
N GLY A 350 -21.70 5.71 -6.81
CA GLY A 350 -21.20 7.05 -7.07
C GLY A 350 -19.73 7.11 -7.54
N SER A 351 -19.25 8.29 -7.84
CA SER A 351 -17.91 8.57 -8.39
C SER A 351 -16.77 8.47 -7.37
N PHE A 352 -16.80 7.52 -6.47
CA PHE A 352 -15.65 7.16 -5.64
C PHE A 352 -14.62 6.33 -6.43
N ASN A 353 -14.44 6.66 -7.69
CA ASN A 353 -13.25 6.26 -8.41
C ASN A 353 -12.07 7.04 -7.84
N SER A 354 -11.55 6.59 -6.72
CA SER A 354 -10.19 6.92 -6.37
C SER A 354 -9.30 6.26 -7.43
N PRO A 355 -8.66 7.01 -8.34
CA PRO A 355 -7.80 6.41 -9.36
C PRO A 355 -6.51 5.84 -8.77
N ARG A 356 -6.40 5.76 -7.44
CA ARG A 356 -5.18 5.45 -6.71
C ARG A 356 -5.02 3.98 -6.29
N ASN A 357 -6.05 3.13 -6.40
CA ASN A 357 -5.99 1.78 -5.84
C ASN A 357 -5.65 0.68 -6.86
N SER A 358 -5.41 1.00 -8.11
CA SER A 358 -4.70 0.09 -9.02
C SER A 358 -3.70 0.90 -9.82
N ARG A 359 -2.43 0.59 -9.72
CA ARG A 359 -1.36 1.26 -10.48
C ARG A 359 -1.58 1.10 -11.98
N PHE A 360 -2.00 -0.06 -12.39
CA PHE A 360 -2.73 -0.33 -13.61
C PHE A 360 -4.05 -0.97 -13.19
N ARG A 361 -5.11 -0.73 -13.92
CA ARG A 361 -6.40 -1.39 -13.73
C ARG A 361 -6.33 -2.86 -14.17
N ALA A 362 -5.31 -3.58 -13.72
CA ALA A 362 -5.29 -5.02 -13.69
C ALA A 362 -5.93 -5.40 -12.35
N ASP A 363 -7.16 -5.85 -12.38
CA ASP A 363 -7.78 -6.50 -11.24
C ASP A 363 -7.08 -7.85 -11.05
N ASP A 364 -5.87 -7.79 -10.54
CA ASP A 364 -5.23 -8.95 -9.97
C ASP A 364 -5.99 -9.26 -8.69
N GLY A 365 -6.54 -10.46 -8.60
CA GLY A 365 -7.24 -10.95 -7.42
C GLY A 365 -6.37 -11.08 -6.18
N MET A 366 -5.25 -10.38 -6.13
CA MET A 366 -4.42 -10.14 -4.96
C MET A 366 -4.72 -8.73 -4.45
N ALA A 367 -5.73 -8.62 -3.58
CA ALA A 367 -5.98 -7.42 -2.81
C ALA A 367 -4.72 -7.14 -1.95
N ARG A 368 -3.85 -6.26 -2.42
CA ARG A 368 -2.90 -5.59 -1.53
C ARG A 368 -3.71 -4.69 -0.61
N ASN A 369 -3.68 -5.03 0.67
CA ASN A 369 -4.07 -4.11 1.73
C ASN A 369 -3.04 -2.98 1.83
N ASP A 370 -3.02 -2.06 0.87
CA ASP A 370 -2.33 -0.79 1.01
C ASP A 370 -3.24 0.16 1.81
N GLN A 371 -3.24 -0.01 3.13
CA GLN A 371 -3.84 0.95 4.07
C GLN A 371 -2.91 2.13 4.35
N THR A 372 -2.19 2.64 3.37
CA THR A 372 -1.57 3.98 3.46
C THR A 372 -2.27 4.95 2.52
N ALA A 373 -3.58 5.05 2.64
CA ALA A 373 -4.33 6.16 2.08
C ALA A 373 -4.12 7.37 2.98
N MET A 374 -3.08 8.16 2.74
CA MET A 374 -3.03 9.52 3.27
C MET A 374 -4.04 10.37 2.51
N SER A 375 -5.13 10.71 3.20
CA SER A 375 -6.02 11.79 2.79
C SER A 375 -5.27 13.13 2.91
N PHE A 376 -5.25 13.89 1.83
CA PHE A 376 -4.95 15.32 1.81
C PHE A 376 -6.25 16.11 1.83
#